data_26fa74f84dace79c49b7db5a988cbb91
#
_entry.id   26fa74f84dace79c49b7db5a988cbb91
#
_cell.length_a   1.000
_cell.length_b   1.000
_cell.length_c   1.000
_cell.angle_alpha   90.00
_cell.angle_beta   90.00
_cell.angle_gamma   90.00
#
_symmetry.space_group_name_H-M   'P 1'
#
loop_
_entity.id
_entity.type
_entity.pdbx_description
1 polymer ?
#
loop_
_entity_poly.entity_id
_entity_poly.type
_entity_poly.pdbx_seq_one_letter_code
_entity_poly.pdbx_strand_id
1 'polypeptide(L)'
;MAELSLQDISAQLDSQDSRDRMIALASLRRFPSADAVPLIKKVLNDEILQIRSMAVFALGVKQTDECYPILVKLLETDPDYGIRADAAGALGYLGDIRAFEPLVRAFYEDTEWLVRFSAAVSLGNLKDVRAHDLLVRALDSEEVVLQQAAIAALGEIRDINAIDHILKFVPSTDWLTRQRLAEALGNLPSDKSISALKYLEKDSHPHVSQAATISLNRLAT
;
A
#
# COMPACT_ATOMS: atom_id res chain seq x y z
N MET A 1 24.09 1.51 -23.96
CA MET A 1 23.17 2.62 -24.22
C MET A 1 23.70 3.83 -23.51
N ALA A 2 23.79 5.00 -24.17
CA ALA A 2 24.23 6.23 -23.52
C ALA A 2 23.26 6.56 -22.37
N GLU A 3 23.81 7.04 -21.26
CA GLU A 3 22.96 7.49 -20.13
C GLU A 3 22.27 8.78 -20.55
N LEU A 4 20.93 8.77 -20.45
CA LEU A 4 20.12 9.96 -20.72
C LEU A 4 20.42 11.04 -19.66
N SER A 5 20.69 12.26 -20.12
CA SER A 5 20.76 13.42 -19.22
C SER A 5 19.36 13.87 -18.77
N LEU A 6 19.29 14.71 -17.74
CA LEU A 6 18.00 15.31 -17.32
C LEU A 6 17.36 16.14 -18.43
N GLN A 7 18.16 16.78 -19.30
CA GLN A 7 17.65 17.54 -20.45
C GLN A 7 17.05 16.60 -21.50
N ASP A 8 17.70 15.48 -21.83
CA ASP A 8 17.15 14.48 -22.75
C ASP A 8 15.84 13.89 -22.21
N ILE A 9 15.81 13.55 -20.91
CA ILE A 9 14.61 13.03 -20.24
C ILE A 9 13.48 14.07 -20.30
N SER A 10 13.78 15.34 -20.01
CA SER A 10 12.78 16.41 -20.09
C SER A 10 12.19 16.55 -21.49
N ALA A 11 13.01 16.48 -22.54
CA ALA A 11 12.56 16.52 -23.92
C ALA A 11 11.73 15.28 -24.30
N GLN A 12 12.14 14.09 -23.84
CA GLN A 12 11.39 12.84 -24.09
C GLN A 12 10.05 12.81 -23.37
N LEU A 13 9.91 13.45 -22.20
CA LEU A 13 8.61 13.58 -21.51
C LEU A 13 7.61 14.45 -22.27
N ASP A 14 8.09 15.28 -23.21
CA ASP A 14 7.25 16.10 -24.10
C ASP A 14 7.00 15.43 -25.47
N SER A 15 7.50 14.19 -25.68
CA SER A 15 7.33 13.45 -26.96
C SER A 15 5.87 13.13 -27.23
N GLN A 16 5.48 13.11 -28.51
CA GLN A 16 4.17 12.62 -28.96
C GLN A 16 4.07 11.08 -28.81
N ASP A 17 5.19 10.37 -28.80
CA ASP A 17 5.21 8.92 -28.59
C ASP A 17 5.13 8.60 -27.09
N SER A 18 4.06 7.92 -26.68
CA SER A 18 3.85 7.49 -25.30
C SER A 18 4.96 6.56 -24.77
N ARG A 19 5.60 5.78 -25.65
CA ARG A 19 6.71 4.92 -25.28
C ARG A 19 7.91 5.73 -24.83
N ASP A 20 8.23 6.84 -25.52
CA ASP A 20 9.33 7.73 -25.12
C ASP A 20 9.04 8.33 -23.76
N ARG A 21 7.79 8.81 -23.52
CA ARG A 21 7.38 9.38 -22.23
C ARG A 21 7.48 8.35 -21.10
N MET A 22 7.07 7.08 -21.34
CA MET A 22 7.21 6.01 -20.34
C MET A 22 8.67 5.69 -20.02
N ILE A 23 9.55 5.60 -21.04
CA ILE A 23 10.97 5.33 -20.85
C ILE A 23 11.64 6.47 -20.09
N ALA A 24 11.34 7.72 -20.45
CA ALA A 24 11.84 8.91 -19.78
C ALA A 24 11.42 8.93 -18.31
N LEU A 25 10.14 8.70 -18.02
CA LEU A 25 9.61 8.64 -16.66
C LEU A 25 10.28 7.54 -15.83
N ALA A 26 10.41 6.33 -16.37
CA ALA A 26 11.12 5.22 -15.72
C ALA A 26 12.59 5.54 -15.42
N SER A 27 13.24 6.31 -16.30
CA SER A 27 14.64 6.72 -16.17
C SER A 27 14.87 7.67 -14.98
N LEU A 28 13.84 8.40 -14.54
CA LEU A 28 13.91 9.30 -13.39
C LEU A 28 14.13 8.58 -12.06
N ARG A 29 13.90 7.27 -12.00
CA ARG A 29 14.13 6.47 -10.78
C ARG A 29 15.55 6.65 -10.23
N ARG A 30 16.56 6.75 -11.09
CA ARG A 30 17.98 6.86 -10.73
C ARG A 30 18.44 8.26 -10.33
N PHE A 31 17.64 9.28 -10.60
CA PHE A 31 18.01 10.66 -10.30
C PHE A 31 17.57 11.08 -8.88
N PRO A 32 18.28 12.05 -8.26
CA PRO A 32 17.87 12.62 -6.99
C PRO A 32 16.44 13.16 -7.03
N SER A 33 15.75 13.11 -5.89
CA SER A 33 14.34 13.52 -5.82
C SER A 33 14.13 14.97 -6.24
N ALA A 34 15.04 15.87 -5.85
CA ALA A 34 14.97 17.29 -6.21
C ALA A 34 14.96 17.54 -7.72
N ASP A 35 15.68 16.71 -8.49
CA ASP A 35 15.77 16.81 -9.95
C ASP A 35 14.61 16.07 -10.64
N ALA A 36 14.17 14.95 -10.05
CA ALA A 36 13.17 14.08 -10.65
C ALA A 36 11.74 14.61 -10.49
N VAL A 37 11.38 15.13 -9.31
CA VAL A 37 10.00 15.54 -8.99
C VAL A 37 9.45 16.60 -9.94
N PRO A 38 10.19 17.67 -10.30
CA PRO A 38 9.72 18.64 -11.29
C PRO A 38 9.41 18.02 -12.66
N LEU A 39 10.18 17.01 -13.09
CA LEU A 39 9.97 16.32 -14.35
C LEU A 39 8.79 15.32 -14.28
N ILE A 40 8.64 14.59 -13.17
CA ILE A 40 7.49 13.71 -12.96
C ILE A 40 6.17 14.50 -13.03
N LYS A 41 6.14 15.70 -12.49
CA LYS A 41 4.96 16.59 -12.51
C LYS A 41 4.47 16.93 -13.92
N LYS A 42 5.33 16.92 -14.95
CA LYS A 42 4.96 17.18 -16.35
C LYS A 42 3.93 16.19 -16.88
N VAL A 43 3.96 14.94 -16.41
CA VAL A 43 3.14 13.84 -16.93
C VAL A 43 2.04 13.37 -15.98
N LEU A 44 1.76 14.13 -14.91
CA LEU A 44 0.63 13.82 -14.01
C LEU A 44 -0.75 13.97 -14.68
N ASN A 45 -0.84 14.77 -15.76
CA ASN A 45 -2.04 14.95 -16.55
C ASN A 45 -1.91 14.32 -17.95
N ASP A 46 -1.03 13.33 -18.14
CA ASP A 46 -0.86 12.65 -19.42
C ASP A 46 -2.19 12.02 -19.88
N GLU A 47 -2.45 12.03 -21.18
CA GLU A 47 -3.64 11.39 -21.77
C GLU A 47 -3.68 9.88 -21.52
N ILE A 48 -2.51 9.24 -21.41
CA ILE A 48 -2.35 7.81 -21.17
C ILE A 48 -2.39 7.53 -19.67
N LEU A 49 -3.43 6.82 -19.23
CA LEU A 49 -3.66 6.47 -17.82
C LEU A 49 -2.43 5.81 -17.19
N GLN A 50 -1.78 4.90 -17.91
CA GLN A 50 -0.61 4.19 -17.40
C GLN A 50 0.56 5.12 -17.08
N ILE A 51 0.75 6.18 -17.85
CA ILE A 51 1.80 7.19 -17.59
C ILE A 51 1.44 7.98 -16.33
N ARG A 52 0.16 8.36 -16.15
CA ARG A 52 -0.29 9.02 -14.91
C ARG A 52 -0.05 8.13 -13.69
N SER A 53 -0.45 6.85 -13.76
CA SER A 53 -0.25 5.85 -12.68
C SER A 53 1.24 5.71 -12.32
N MET A 54 2.12 5.57 -13.32
CA MET A 54 3.58 5.52 -13.10
C MET A 54 4.11 6.80 -12.45
N ALA A 55 3.61 7.98 -12.83
CA ALA A 55 4.01 9.26 -12.25
C ALA A 55 3.59 9.38 -10.78
N VAL A 56 2.36 8.96 -10.46
CA VAL A 56 1.85 8.95 -9.08
C VAL A 56 2.69 8.03 -8.19
N PHE A 57 2.98 6.81 -8.66
CA PHE A 57 3.87 5.89 -7.95
C PHE A 57 5.27 6.49 -7.74
N ALA A 58 5.83 7.12 -8.78
CA ALA A 58 7.14 7.75 -8.70
C ALA A 58 7.19 8.87 -7.64
N LEU A 59 6.12 9.66 -7.46
CA LEU A 59 6.03 10.66 -6.39
C LEU A 59 6.09 10.04 -5.00
N GLY A 60 5.41 8.90 -4.77
CA GLY A 60 5.45 8.18 -3.51
C GLY A 60 6.86 7.72 -3.13
N VAL A 61 7.66 7.32 -4.12
CA VAL A 61 9.04 6.85 -3.91
C VAL A 61 10.04 7.99 -3.75
N LYS A 62 9.79 9.16 -4.34
CA LYS A 62 10.73 10.30 -4.35
C LYS A 62 10.77 11.12 -3.06
N GLN A 63 9.78 11.02 -2.20
CA GLN A 63 9.76 11.50 -0.82
C GLN A 63 10.27 12.94 -0.63
N THR A 64 9.69 13.92 -1.35
CA THR A 64 9.90 15.35 -1.10
C THR A 64 8.65 15.98 -0.49
N ASP A 65 8.80 17.11 0.19
CA ASP A 65 7.68 17.84 0.79
C ASP A 65 6.59 18.22 -0.23
N GLU A 66 6.97 18.40 -1.51
CA GLU A 66 6.03 18.68 -2.59
C GLU A 66 5.13 17.48 -2.95
N CYS A 67 5.58 16.25 -2.69
CA CYS A 67 4.84 15.06 -3.10
C CYS A 67 3.55 14.90 -2.30
N TYR A 68 3.59 15.19 -1.00
CA TYR A 68 2.42 15.03 -0.13
C TYR A 68 1.18 15.79 -0.61
N PRO A 69 1.20 17.13 -0.80
CA PRO A 69 0.00 17.85 -1.23
C PRO A 69 -0.49 17.46 -2.63
N ILE A 70 0.41 17.03 -3.52
CA ILE A 70 0.04 16.55 -4.85
C ILE A 70 -0.73 15.23 -4.74
N LEU A 71 -0.20 14.28 -3.95
CA LEU A 71 -0.81 12.96 -3.77
C LEU A 71 -2.16 13.07 -3.05
N VAL A 72 -2.28 13.93 -2.03
CA VAL A 72 -3.56 14.18 -1.36
C VAL A 72 -4.59 14.74 -2.33
N LYS A 73 -4.21 15.72 -3.16
CA LYS A 73 -5.11 16.26 -4.17
C LYS A 73 -5.59 15.19 -5.15
N LEU A 74 -4.69 14.33 -5.65
CA LEU A 74 -5.05 13.24 -6.56
C LEU A 74 -6.00 12.25 -5.88
N LEU A 75 -5.72 11.86 -4.64
CA LEU A 75 -6.58 10.97 -3.86
C LEU A 75 -8.00 11.51 -3.70
N GLU A 76 -8.13 12.82 -3.44
CA GLU A 76 -9.42 13.44 -3.14
C GLU A 76 -10.22 13.84 -4.39
N THR A 77 -9.56 14.10 -5.52
CA THR A 77 -10.23 14.79 -6.64
C THR A 77 -10.03 14.17 -8.02
N ASP A 78 -9.17 13.15 -8.18
CA ASP A 78 -8.99 12.57 -9.50
C ASP A 78 -10.26 11.81 -9.94
N PRO A 79 -10.76 12.03 -11.17
CA PRO A 79 -11.96 11.35 -11.65
C PRO A 79 -11.75 9.84 -11.85
N ASP A 80 -10.52 9.41 -12.10
CA ASP A 80 -10.18 8.00 -12.29
C ASP A 80 -9.87 7.35 -10.93
N TYR A 81 -10.66 6.34 -10.57
CA TYR A 81 -10.48 5.64 -9.30
C TYR A 81 -9.15 4.89 -9.20
N GLY A 82 -8.58 4.46 -10.34
CA GLY A 82 -7.26 3.85 -10.37
C GLY A 82 -6.18 4.83 -9.93
N ILE A 83 -6.23 6.09 -10.39
CA ILE A 83 -5.32 7.16 -9.95
C ILE A 83 -5.54 7.49 -8.47
N ARG A 84 -6.80 7.53 -7.99
CA ARG A 84 -7.06 7.72 -6.55
C ARG A 84 -6.47 6.57 -5.72
N ALA A 85 -6.61 5.33 -6.18
CA ALA A 85 -6.03 4.16 -5.51
C ALA A 85 -4.49 4.19 -5.52
N ASP A 86 -3.88 4.57 -6.65
CA ASP A 86 -2.43 4.75 -6.76
C ASP A 86 -1.93 5.86 -5.84
N ALA A 87 -2.67 6.97 -5.73
CA ALA A 87 -2.34 8.08 -4.84
C ALA A 87 -2.42 7.66 -3.37
N ALA A 88 -3.44 6.87 -2.99
CA ALA A 88 -3.52 6.27 -1.66
C ALA A 88 -2.28 5.40 -1.37
N GLY A 89 -1.92 4.51 -2.30
CA GLY A 89 -0.72 3.67 -2.18
C GLY A 89 0.57 4.49 -2.09
N ALA A 90 0.71 5.52 -2.92
CA ALA A 90 1.86 6.41 -2.93
C ALA A 90 2.02 7.19 -1.61
N LEU A 91 0.92 7.61 -0.98
CA LEU A 91 0.93 8.23 0.36
C LEU A 91 1.44 7.26 1.44
N GLY A 92 1.07 5.98 1.33
CA GLY A 92 1.61 4.94 2.20
C GLY A 92 3.12 4.73 2.04
N TYR A 93 3.64 4.77 0.80
CA TYR A 93 5.08 4.70 0.52
C TYR A 93 5.83 5.96 0.96
N LEU A 94 5.21 7.12 0.83
CA LEU A 94 5.78 8.38 1.29
C LEU A 94 6.05 8.35 2.80
N GLY A 95 5.19 7.66 3.56
CA GLY A 95 5.34 7.48 5.00
C GLY A 95 5.13 8.76 5.81
N ASP A 96 4.54 9.80 5.21
CA ASP A 96 4.26 11.05 5.89
C ASP A 96 3.00 10.90 6.76
N ILE A 97 3.13 11.08 8.06
CA ILE A 97 2.03 10.91 9.01
C ILE A 97 0.84 11.86 8.76
N ARG A 98 1.05 12.97 8.06
CA ARG A 98 -0.02 13.88 7.62
C ARG A 98 -1.02 13.20 6.69
N ALA A 99 -0.61 12.09 6.03
CA ALA A 99 -1.50 11.31 5.16
C ALA A 99 -2.56 10.51 5.93
N PHE A 100 -2.47 10.40 7.26
CA PHE A 100 -3.41 9.62 8.06
C PHE A 100 -4.87 10.05 7.82
N GLU A 101 -5.19 11.32 8.03
CA GLU A 101 -6.57 11.82 7.88
C GLU A 101 -7.10 11.73 6.44
N PRO A 102 -6.35 12.10 5.38
CA PRO A 102 -6.77 11.85 3.99
C PRO A 102 -7.06 10.37 3.70
N LEU A 103 -6.22 9.46 4.18
CA LEU A 103 -6.42 8.01 3.98
C LEU A 103 -7.64 7.49 4.75
N VAL A 104 -7.89 7.97 5.98
CA VAL A 104 -9.10 7.65 6.74
C VAL A 104 -10.35 8.09 5.99
N ARG A 105 -10.37 9.30 5.44
CA ARG A 105 -11.49 9.78 4.61
C ARG A 105 -11.68 8.91 3.37
N ALA A 106 -10.61 8.63 2.63
CA ALA A 106 -10.68 7.78 1.43
C ALA A 106 -11.24 6.40 1.75
N PHE A 107 -10.85 5.81 2.89
CA PHE A 107 -11.38 4.53 3.34
C PHE A 107 -12.90 4.55 3.58
N TYR A 108 -13.43 5.61 4.20
CA TYR A 108 -14.85 5.67 4.54
C TYR A 108 -15.74 6.23 3.44
N GLU A 109 -15.23 7.16 2.61
CA GLU A 109 -16.05 7.98 1.73
C GLU A 109 -15.93 7.60 0.25
N ASP A 110 -14.83 6.94 -0.17
CA ASP A 110 -14.70 6.54 -1.57
C ASP A 110 -15.63 5.36 -1.89
N THR A 111 -16.32 5.45 -3.01
CA THR A 111 -17.26 4.41 -3.47
C THR A 111 -16.54 3.19 -4.03
N GLU A 112 -15.31 3.35 -4.48
CA GLU A 112 -14.55 2.30 -5.16
C GLU A 112 -13.77 1.44 -4.17
N TRP A 113 -14.01 0.14 -4.19
CA TRP A 113 -13.35 -0.80 -3.29
C TRP A 113 -11.83 -0.77 -3.38
N LEU A 114 -11.27 -0.51 -4.59
CA LEU A 114 -9.82 -0.47 -4.80
C LEU A 114 -9.17 0.71 -4.05
N VAL A 115 -9.85 1.86 -4.00
CA VAL A 115 -9.38 3.03 -3.24
C VAL A 115 -9.41 2.74 -1.75
N ARG A 116 -10.53 2.18 -1.24
CA ARG A 116 -10.65 1.77 0.17
C ARG A 116 -9.60 0.75 0.56
N PHE A 117 -9.36 -0.24 -0.31
CA PHE A 117 -8.30 -1.23 -0.12
C PHE A 117 -6.91 -0.58 -0.03
N SER A 118 -6.57 0.28 -1.00
CA SER A 118 -5.28 0.98 -1.01
C SER A 118 -5.10 1.88 0.22
N ALA A 119 -6.17 2.53 0.67
CA ALA A 119 -6.17 3.35 1.88
C ALA A 119 -5.92 2.50 3.14
N ALA A 120 -6.58 1.35 3.28
CA ALA A 120 -6.38 0.44 4.41
C ALA A 120 -4.94 -0.08 4.49
N VAL A 121 -4.38 -0.52 3.35
CA VAL A 121 -2.97 -0.96 3.26
C VAL A 121 -2.02 0.18 3.66
N SER A 122 -2.28 1.39 3.17
CA SER A 122 -1.44 2.56 3.41
C SER A 122 -1.49 3.03 4.87
N LEU A 123 -2.65 2.92 5.52
CA LEU A 123 -2.79 3.15 6.97
C LEU A 123 -1.92 2.18 7.78
N GLY A 124 -1.82 0.91 7.34
CA GLY A 124 -0.87 -0.05 7.90
C GLY A 124 0.58 0.39 7.72
N ASN A 125 0.95 0.87 6.54
CA ASN A 125 2.31 1.33 6.23
C ASN A 125 2.73 2.56 7.06
N LEU A 126 1.78 3.44 7.43
CA LEU A 126 2.04 4.57 8.34
C LEU A 126 2.39 4.13 9.76
N LYS A 127 2.09 2.89 10.15
CA LYS A 127 2.34 2.32 11.48
C LYS A 127 1.75 3.15 12.62
N ASP A 128 0.59 3.76 12.39
CA ASP A 128 -0.10 4.59 13.36
C ASP A 128 -1.24 3.81 14.02
N VAL A 129 -1.15 3.62 15.34
CA VAL A 129 -2.14 2.86 16.13
C VAL A 129 -3.54 3.50 16.15
N ARG A 130 -3.67 4.77 15.76
CA ARG A 130 -4.98 5.43 15.59
C ARG A 130 -5.85 4.76 14.55
N ALA A 131 -5.26 3.96 13.64
CA ALA A 131 -6.01 3.19 12.66
C ALA A 131 -6.77 1.99 13.26
N HIS A 132 -6.60 1.65 14.56
CA HIS A 132 -7.20 0.48 15.22
C HIS A 132 -8.69 0.34 14.91
N ASP A 133 -9.49 1.32 15.33
CA ASP A 133 -10.97 1.23 15.23
C ASP A 133 -11.44 1.09 13.78
N LEU A 134 -10.80 1.79 12.87
CA LEU A 134 -11.10 1.71 11.44
C LEU A 134 -10.79 0.32 10.90
N LEU A 135 -9.60 -0.19 11.18
CA LEU A 135 -9.16 -1.49 10.67
C LEU A 135 -9.95 -2.66 11.30
N VAL A 136 -10.29 -2.56 12.58
CA VAL A 136 -11.18 -3.55 13.23
C VAL A 136 -12.56 -3.57 12.57
N ARG A 137 -13.13 -2.41 12.24
CA ARG A 137 -14.40 -2.34 11.47
C ARG A 137 -14.27 -2.92 10.07
N ALA A 138 -13.11 -2.72 9.41
CA ALA A 138 -12.86 -3.28 8.09
C ALA A 138 -12.85 -4.82 8.07
N LEU A 139 -12.59 -5.47 9.22
CA LEU A 139 -12.69 -6.93 9.36
C LEU A 139 -14.13 -7.45 9.17
N ASP A 140 -15.14 -6.62 9.40
CA ASP A 140 -16.55 -6.96 9.23
C ASP A 140 -17.09 -6.63 7.82
N SER A 141 -16.23 -6.22 6.88
CA SER A 141 -16.61 -5.95 5.49
C SER A 141 -17.08 -7.21 4.78
N GLU A 142 -18.06 -7.07 3.89
CA GLU A 142 -18.45 -8.14 2.97
C GLU A 142 -17.39 -8.43 1.90
N GLU A 143 -16.49 -7.49 1.65
CA GLU A 143 -15.41 -7.59 0.67
C GLU A 143 -14.19 -8.27 1.29
N VAL A 144 -13.94 -9.52 0.92
CA VAL A 144 -12.83 -10.34 1.44
C VAL A 144 -11.47 -9.63 1.30
N VAL A 145 -11.28 -8.88 0.22
CA VAL A 145 -10.04 -8.13 -0.01
C VAL A 145 -9.81 -7.02 1.03
N LEU A 146 -10.88 -6.37 1.52
CA LEU A 146 -10.79 -5.40 2.61
C LEU A 146 -10.50 -6.07 3.95
N GLN A 147 -11.10 -7.22 4.22
CA GLN A 147 -10.75 -8.02 5.41
C GLN A 147 -9.27 -8.39 5.42
N GLN A 148 -8.76 -8.86 4.27
CA GLN A 148 -7.34 -9.22 4.11
C GLN A 148 -6.41 -8.01 4.31
N ALA A 149 -6.76 -6.85 3.74
CA ALA A 149 -6.01 -5.62 3.94
C ALA A 149 -6.00 -5.19 5.41
N ALA A 150 -7.15 -5.27 6.09
CA ALA A 150 -7.27 -4.92 7.50
C ALA A 150 -6.44 -5.85 8.39
N ILE A 151 -6.49 -7.17 8.16
CA ILE A 151 -5.66 -8.15 8.88
C ILE A 151 -4.17 -7.80 8.72
N ALA A 152 -3.72 -7.57 7.49
CA ALA A 152 -2.33 -7.23 7.22
C ALA A 152 -1.93 -5.90 7.90
N ALA A 153 -2.77 -4.86 7.76
CA ALA A 153 -2.52 -3.54 8.34
C ALA A 153 -2.46 -3.57 9.87
N LEU A 154 -3.35 -4.35 10.55
CA LEU A 154 -3.32 -4.53 12.00
C LEU A 154 -2.01 -5.21 12.46
N GLY A 155 -1.48 -6.14 11.66
CA GLY A 155 -0.16 -6.71 11.88
C GLY A 155 0.98 -5.69 11.70
N GLU A 156 0.90 -4.83 10.67
CA GLU A 156 1.94 -3.82 10.39
C GLU A 156 1.99 -2.72 11.46
N ILE A 157 0.84 -2.26 11.97
CA ILE A 157 0.80 -1.29 13.07
C ILE A 157 1.14 -1.92 14.44
N ARG A 158 1.32 -3.25 14.47
CA ARG A 158 1.62 -4.04 15.68
C ARG A 158 0.62 -3.85 16.80
N ASP A 159 -0.65 -3.83 16.46
CA ASP A 159 -1.73 -3.61 17.40
C ASP A 159 -2.12 -4.89 18.14
N ILE A 160 -1.54 -5.10 19.30
CA ILE A 160 -1.80 -6.27 20.15
C ILE A 160 -3.28 -6.39 20.53
N ASN A 161 -4.01 -5.28 20.64
CA ASN A 161 -5.43 -5.29 20.99
C ASN A 161 -6.32 -5.89 19.88
N ALA A 162 -5.81 -5.95 18.65
CA ALA A 162 -6.52 -6.54 17.52
C ALA A 162 -6.45 -8.07 17.45
N ILE A 163 -5.62 -8.72 18.27
CA ILE A 163 -5.40 -10.18 18.18
C ILE A 163 -6.72 -10.96 18.22
N ASP A 164 -7.58 -10.69 19.19
CA ASP A 164 -8.86 -11.43 19.33
C ASP A 164 -9.81 -11.19 18.13
N HIS A 165 -9.72 -10.03 17.50
CA HIS A 165 -10.50 -9.69 16.32
C HIS A 165 -10.04 -10.46 15.08
N ILE A 166 -8.71 -10.55 14.86
CA ILE A 166 -8.18 -11.25 13.68
C ILE A 166 -8.18 -12.77 13.82
N LEU A 167 -8.13 -13.32 15.05
CA LEU A 167 -8.18 -14.75 15.29
C LEU A 167 -9.49 -15.40 14.80
N LYS A 168 -10.56 -14.63 14.63
CA LYS A 168 -11.81 -15.09 14.02
C LYS A 168 -11.62 -15.65 12.61
N PHE A 169 -10.53 -15.29 11.92
CA PHE A 169 -10.21 -15.72 10.56
C PHE A 169 -9.38 -17.02 10.48
N VAL A 170 -9.01 -17.63 11.61
CA VAL A 170 -8.33 -18.93 11.62
C VAL A 170 -9.10 -19.99 10.81
N PRO A 171 -10.45 -20.13 10.96
CA PRO A 171 -11.22 -21.11 10.20
C PRO A 171 -11.68 -20.60 8.81
N SER A 172 -11.15 -19.50 8.30
CA SER A 172 -11.52 -18.98 6.98
C SER A 172 -11.33 -20.05 5.89
N THR A 173 -12.29 -20.19 4.99
CA THR A 173 -12.17 -21.08 3.83
C THR A 173 -11.19 -20.55 2.80
N ASP A 174 -10.98 -19.22 2.76
CA ASP A 174 -10.04 -18.59 1.87
C ASP A 174 -8.59 -18.70 2.39
N TRP A 175 -7.74 -19.36 1.64
CA TRP A 175 -6.35 -19.62 2.04
C TRP A 175 -5.52 -18.32 2.13
N LEU A 176 -5.80 -17.32 1.28
CA LEU A 176 -5.07 -16.05 1.30
C LEU A 176 -5.36 -15.27 2.58
N THR A 177 -6.61 -15.29 3.04
CA THR A 177 -7.00 -14.73 4.35
C THR A 177 -6.23 -15.41 5.49
N ARG A 178 -6.13 -16.75 5.50
CA ARG A 178 -5.36 -17.48 6.52
C ARG A 178 -3.84 -17.19 6.41
N GLN A 179 -3.31 -17.02 5.20
CA GLN A 179 -1.92 -16.59 5.01
C GLN A 179 -1.68 -15.19 5.59
N ARG A 180 -2.52 -14.21 5.24
CA ARG A 180 -2.43 -12.85 5.80
C ARG A 180 -2.53 -12.83 7.31
N LEU A 181 -3.40 -13.67 7.86
CA LEU A 181 -3.51 -13.86 9.31
C LEU A 181 -2.20 -14.38 9.91
N ALA A 182 -1.60 -15.42 9.31
CA ALA A 182 -0.34 -15.96 9.80
C ALA A 182 0.80 -14.92 9.75
N GLU A 183 0.88 -14.13 8.67
CA GLU A 183 1.84 -13.03 8.53
C GLU A 183 1.63 -11.95 9.60
N ALA A 184 0.39 -11.53 9.84
CA ALA A 184 0.04 -10.53 10.83
C ALA A 184 0.35 -10.99 12.26
N LEU A 185 -0.01 -12.23 12.61
CA LEU A 185 0.27 -12.81 13.92
C LEU A 185 1.78 -12.88 14.24
N GLY A 186 2.63 -13.01 13.21
CA GLY A 186 4.08 -12.95 13.34
C GLY A 186 4.62 -11.57 13.78
N ASN A 187 3.82 -10.52 13.69
CA ASN A 187 4.13 -9.18 14.18
C ASN A 187 3.48 -8.85 15.54
N LEU A 188 2.65 -9.76 16.08
CA LEU A 188 1.82 -9.58 17.26
C LEU A 188 2.18 -10.64 18.35
N PRO A 189 3.28 -10.45 19.10
CA PRO A 189 3.75 -11.44 20.07
C PRO A 189 2.76 -11.66 21.20
N SER A 190 2.21 -12.89 21.31
CA SER A 190 1.34 -13.34 22.40
C SER A 190 1.21 -14.86 22.41
N ASP A 191 0.79 -15.45 23.53
CA ASP A 191 0.51 -16.88 23.61
C ASP A 191 -0.61 -17.31 22.64
N LYS A 192 -1.60 -16.44 22.42
CA LYS A 192 -2.66 -16.66 21.45
C LYS A 192 -2.14 -16.71 20.03
N SER A 193 -1.26 -15.77 19.64
CA SER A 193 -0.62 -15.75 18.34
C SER A 193 0.21 -17.01 18.10
N ILE A 194 1.02 -17.40 19.07
CA ILE A 194 1.86 -18.62 19.00
C ILE A 194 0.96 -19.86 18.83
N SER A 195 -0.12 -19.95 19.60
CA SER A 195 -1.04 -21.09 19.52
C SER A 195 -1.73 -21.19 18.17
N ALA A 196 -2.20 -20.06 17.63
CA ALA A 196 -2.83 -20.00 16.31
C ALA A 196 -1.83 -20.30 15.18
N LEU A 197 -0.62 -19.80 15.27
CA LEU A 197 0.44 -20.09 14.30
C LEU A 197 0.83 -21.57 14.29
N LYS A 198 0.93 -22.23 15.44
CA LYS A 198 1.15 -23.70 15.52
C LYS A 198 0.03 -24.52 14.89
N TYR A 199 -1.20 -24.01 14.90
CA TYR A 199 -2.32 -24.60 14.19
C TYR A 199 -2.19 -24.39 12.68
N LEU A 200 -1.93 -23.14 12.25
CA LEU A 200 -1.77 -22.78 10.84
C LEU A 200 -0.52 -23.37 10.19
N GLU A 201 0.52 -23.72 10.94
CA GLU A 201 1.70 -24.44 10.45
C GLU A 201 1.33 -25.82 9.87
N LYS A 202 0.20 -26.40 10.29
CA LYS A 202 -0.34 -27.66 9.80
C LYS A 202 -1.41 -27.48 8.72
N ASP A 203 -1.57 -26.26 8.20
CA ASP A 203 -2.56 -25.98 7.16
C ASP A 203 -2.27 -26.78 5.90
N SER A 204 -3.33 -27.25 5.23
CA SER A 204 -3.23 -28.01 3.99
C SER A 204 -2.68 -27.19 2.82
N HIS A 205 -2.79 -25.85 2.89
CA HIS A 205 -2.29 -24.94 1.86
C HIS A 205 -0.83 -24.54 2.13
N PRO A 206 0.12 -24.84 1.20
CA PRO A 206 1.56 -24.64 1.44
C PRO A 206 1.94 -23.21 1.82
N HIS A 207 1.31 -22.20 1.22
CA HIS A 207 1.63 -20.80 1.54
C HIS A 207 1.20 -20.41 2.96
N VAL A 208 0.11 -20.96 3.47
CA VAL A 208 -0.35 -20.73 4.85
C VAL A 208 0.63 -21.36 5.84
N SER A 209 0.94 -22.63 5.63
CA SER A 209 1.89 -23.38 6.47
C SER A 209 3.27 -22.70 6.49
N GLN A 210 3.78 -22.28 5.32
CA GLN A 210 5.06 -21.58 5.23
C GLN A 210 5.04 -20.23 5.94
N ALA A 211 3.98 -19.43 5.76
CA ALA A 211 3.82 -18.14 6.44
C ALA A 211 3.78 -18.30 7.96
N ALA A 212 3.07 -19.33 8.45
CA ALA A 212 3.01 -19.64 9.88
C ALA A 212 4.36 -20.04 10.45
N THR A 213 5.12 -20.90 9.75
CA THR A 213 6.48 -21.31 10.16
C THR A 213 7.42 -20.10 10.23
N ILE A 214 7.42 -19.23 9.20
CA ILE A 214 8.24 -18.02 9.20
C ILE A 214 7.87 -17.10 10.38
N SER A 215 6.57 -16.94 10.65
CA SER A 215 6.07 -16.11 11.73
C SER A 215 6.42 -16.66 13.12
N LEU A 216 6.34 -17.97 13.32
CA LEU A 216 6.80 -18.62 14.55
C LEU A 216 8.29 -18.39 14.81
N ASN A 217 9.11 -18.54 13.77
CA ASN A 217 10.55 -18.28 13.89
C ASN A 217 10.85 -16.83 14.26
N ARG A 218 10.07 -15.87 13.71
CA ARG A 218 10.22 -14.44 14.07
C ARG A 218 9.86 -14.17 15.51
N LEU A 219 8.85 -14.83 16.07
CA LEU A 219 8.44 -14.65 17.47
C LEU A 219 9.36 -15.34 18.47
N ALA A 220 10.21 -16.28 18.02
CA ALA A 220 11.16 -16.99 18.87
C ALA A 220 12.51 -16.23 19.02
N THR A 221 12.75 -15.19 18.20
CA THR A 221 13.96 -14.34 18.26
C THR A 221 13.74 -13.10 19.09
#